data_e00635262c968246086556abdeafe8ba
#
_entry.id   e00635262c968246086556abdeafe8ba
#
_cell.length_a   1.000
_cell.length_b   1.000
_cell.length_c   1.000
_cell.angle_alpha   90.00
_cell.angle_beta   90.00
_cell.angle_gamma   90.00
#
_symmetry.space_group_name_H-M   'P 1'
#
loop_
_entity.id
_entity.type
_entity.pdbx_description
1 polymer ?
#
loop_
_entity_poly.entity_id
_entity_poly.type
_entity_poly.pdbx_seq_one_letter_code
_entity_poly.pdbx_strand_id
1 'polypeptide(L)'
;MFARRRILFSLFASPIACGLISLAAAQTNPPAEKVKILIVYHSRGGHTAALAKAVVEGVKKNQHAEVTVKTVAEVKCAELLATDALVVGSPVYWSNMAGEVKSFFDRWSTECNVLPPAFPMRDKVGAAFVTAGEVSSGKEVALLTIIAAMLGNRMIVVSEGQALGATATTGEGKSPLNEKELEEGRRLGERVAQVALTLKRGKR
;
A
#
# COMPACT_ATOMS: atom_id res chain seq x y z
N MET A 1 -62.51 -18.19 75.41
CA MET A 1 -62.07 -18.43 74.02
C MET A 1 -61.03 -17.37 73.67
N PHE A 2 -59.81 -17.76 73.41
CA PHE A 2 -58.61 -16.97 73.58
C PHE A 2 -58.35 -16.05 72.38
N ALA A 3 -58.19 -14.77 72.62
CA ALA A 3 -57.63 -13.82 71.62
C ALA A 3 -56.16 -13.61 71.86
N ARG A 4 -55.32 -14.00 70.89
CA ARG A 4 -53.85 -13.72 70.91
C ARG A 4 -53.55 -12.42 70.26
N ARG A 5 -52.91 -11.51 71.01
CA ARG A 5 -52.32 -10.25 70.53
C ARG A 5 -51.01 -10.59 69.68
N ARG A 6 -50.97 -10.01 68.47
CA ARG A 6 -49.75 -9.98 67.68
C ARG A 6 -49.04 -8.63 67.89
N ILE A 7 -47.77 -8.74 68.33
CA ILE A 7 -46.84 -7.62 68.45
C ILE A 7 -46.20 -7.44 67.10
N LEU A 8 -46.33 -6.26 66.48
CA LEU A 8 -45.54 -5.89 65.30
C LEU A 8 -44.18 -5.35 65.72
N PHE A 9 -43.10 -6.04 65.33
CA PHE A 9 -41.74 -5.49 65.33
C PHE A 9 -41.46 -4.87 63.97
N SER A 10 -41.32 -3.54 63.95
CA SER A 10 -40.90 -2.78 62.81
C SER A 10 -39.35 -2.81 62.74
N LEU A 11 -38.78 -3.51 61.80
CA LEU A 11 -37.35 -3.48 61.47
C LEU A 11 -37.14 -2.43 60.38
N PHE A 12 -36.52 -1.31 60.76
CA PHE A 12 -35.97 -0.34 59.81
C PHE A 12 -34.72 -0.95 59.17
N ALA A 13 -34.81 -1.32 57.92
CA ALA A 13 -33.68 -1.66 57.09
C ALA A 13 -33.22 -0.43 56.28
N SER A 14 -32.07 0.15 56.66
CA SER A 14 -31.43 1.20 55.87
C SER A 14 -30.78 0.56 54.63
N PRO A 15 -31.01 1.12 53.42
CA PRO A 15 -30.28 0.68 52.23
C PRO A 15 -28.86 1.25 52.24
N ILE A 16 -27.87 0.36 52.40
CA ILE A 16 -26.46 0.69 52.11
C ILE A 16 -26.34 0.83 50.61
N ALA A 17 -26.22 2.07 50.11
CA ALA A 17 -25.91 2.35 48.71
C ALA A 17 -24.47 1.95 48.43
N CYS A 18 -24.29 0.75 47.88
CA CYS A 18 -23.03 0.28 47.35
C CYS A 18 -22.73 1.01 46.01
N GLY A 19 -21.95 2.09 46.08
CA GLY A 19 -21.52 2.82 44.90
C GLY A 19 -20.56 1.94 44.05
N LEU A 20 -21.07 1.39 42.98
CA LEU A 20 -20.24 0.76 41.94
C LEU A 20 -19.46 1.86 41.21
N ILE A 21 -18.22 2.09 41.64
CA ILE A 21 -17.21 2.86 40.85
C ILE A 21 -16.86 2.00 39.66
N SER A 22 -17.55 2.24 38.52
CA SER A 22 -17.16 1.65 37.23
C SER A 22 -15.84 2.29 36.82
N LEU A 23 -14.73 1.59 37.04
CA LEU A 23 -13.43 1.94 36.45
C LEU A 23 -13.55 1.66 34.95
N ALA A 24 -13.92 2.67 34.16
CA ALA A 24 -13.79 2.64 32.71
C ALA A 24 -12.29 2.58 32.40
N ALA A 25 -11.74 1.37 32.26
CA ALA A 25 -10.41 1.18 31.70
C ALA A 25 -10.42 1.82 30.31
N ALA A 26 -9.71 2.93 30.15
CA ALA A 26 -9.44 3.51 28.85
C ALA A 26 -8.69 2.45 28.04
N GLN A 27 -9.41 1.84 27.11
CA GLN A 27 -8.79 0.93 26.13
C GLN A 27 -7.89 1.82 25.26
N THR A 28 -6.61 1.87 25.60
CA THR A 28 -5.59 2.40 24.70
C THR A 28 -5.51 1.45 23.52
N ASN A 29 -6.22 1.77 22.44
CA ASN A 29 -6.04 1.06 21.18
C ASN A 29 -4.55 1.12 20.84
N PRO A 30 -3.90 -0.02 20.56
CA PRO A 30 -2.52 -0.01 20.14
C PRO A 30 -2.39 0.90 18.91
N PRO A 31 -1.28 1.66 18.77
CA PRO A 31 -1.10 2.56 17.64
C PRO A 31 -1.37 1.80 16.35
N ALA A 32 -2.23 2.34 15.51
CA ALA A 32 -2.64 1.69 14.27
C ALA A 32 -1.40 1.40 13.44
N GLU A 33 -1.11 0.11 13.25
CA GLU A 33 0.07 -0.34 12.50
C GLU A 33 0.01 0.23 11.08
N LYS A 34 1.05 0.97 10.69
CA LYS A 34 1.16 1.56 9.36
C LYS A 34 1.39 0.49 8.30
N VAL A 35 0.83 0.71 7.10
CA VAL A 35 1.17 -0.10 5.93
C VAL A 35 2.49 0.37 5.35
N LYS A 36 3.37 -0.55 5.00
CA LYS A 36 4.68 -0.29 4.41
C LYS A 36 4.58 -0.36 2.89
N ILE A 37 4.83 0.73 2.23
CA ILE A 37 4.77 0.84 0.77
C ILE A 37 6.17 1.11 0.23
N LEU A 38 6.64 0.24 -0.65
CA LEU A 38 7.91 0.38 -1.34
C LEU A 38 7.64 0.84 -2.78
N ILE A 39 8.19 2.00 -3.15
CA ILE A 39 8.16 2.51 -4.51
C ILE A 39 9.54 2.30 -5.10
N VAL A 40 9.61 1.55 -6.20
CA VAL A 40 10.87 1.19 -6.87
C VAL A 40 10.81 1.64 -8.30
N TYR A 41 11.87 2.28 -8.80
CA TYR A 41 11.88 2.74 -10.18
C TYR A 41 13.27 2.71 -10.79
N HIS A 42 13.31 2.69 -12.13
CA HIS A 42 14.48 3.08 -12.92
C HIS A 42 14.22 4.45 -13.57
N SER A 43 15.22 5.32 -13.60
CA SER A 43 15.10 6.62 -14.25
C SER A 43 16.46 7.11 -14.72
N ARG A 44 16.63 7.28 -16.03
CA ARG A 44 17.85 7.84 -16.62
C ARG A 44 17.73 9.35 -16.85
N GLY A 45 16.59 9.79 -17.38
CA GLY A 45 16.33 11.18 -17.74
C GLY A 45 15.59 11.99 -16.68
N GLY A 46 15.25 11.39 -15.51
CA GLY A 46 14.55 12.08 -14.42
C GLY A 46 13.02 12.00 -14.48
N HIS A 47 12.39 11.73 -15.61
CA HIS A 47 10.91 11.75 -15.76
C HIS A 47 10.22 10.67 -14.95
N THR A 48 10.74 9.43 -14.98
CA THR A 48 10.19 8.35 -14.15
C THR A 48 10.36 8.66 -12.66
N ALA A 49 11.47 9.31 -12.28
CA ALA A 49 11.67 9.79 -10.90
C ALA A 49 10.67 10.88 -10.51
N ALA A 50 10.33 11.79 -11.44
CA ALA A 50 9.32 12.83 -11.22
C ALA A 50 7.92 12.21 -11.02
N LEU A 51 7.54 11.21 -11.83
CA LEU A 51 6.28 10.49 -11.66
C LEU A 51 6.27 9.67 -10.37
N ALA A 52 7.40 9.04 -9.99
CA ALA A 52 7.55 8.36 -8.69
C ALA A 52 7.30 9.31 -7.52
N LYS A 53 7.80 10.55 -7.59
CA LYS A 53 7.55 11.58 -6.57
C LYS A 53 6.06 11.90 -6.44
N ALA A 54 5.33 12.01 -7.54
CA ALA A 54 3.88 12.21 -7.51
C ALA A 54 3.15 11.02 -6.86
N VAL A 55 3.58 9.76 -7.14
CA VAL A 55 3.04 8.58 -6.46
C VAL A 55 3.29 8.65 -4.94
N VAL A 56 4.48 9.07 -4.51
CA VAL A 56 4.80 9.30 -3.08
C VAL A 56 3.88 10.33 -2.45
N GLU A 57 3.61 11.43 -3.14
CA GLU A 57 2.70 12.48 -2.67
C GLU A 57 1.30 11.91 -2.42
N GLY A 58 0.82 11.05 -3.33
CA GLY A 58 -0.44 10.34 -3.17
C GLY A 58 -0.47 9.40 -1.96
N VAL A 59 0.57 8.58 -1.79
CA VAL A 59 0.69 7.69 -0.62
C VAL A 59 0.65 8.47 0.69
N LYS A 60 1.35 9.61 0.74
CA LYS A 60 1.45 10.45 1.95
C LYS A 60 0.16 11.12 2.38
N LYS A 61 -0.87 11.19 1.52
CA LYS A 61 -2.21 11.63 1.92
C LYS A 61 -2.82 10.69 2.97
N ASN A 62 -2.36 9.45 3.08
CA ASN A 62 -2.81 8.48 4.07
C ASN A 62 -1.84 8.45 5.27
N GLN A 63 -2.27 8.98 6.42
CA GLN A 63 -1.48 9.01 7.66
C GLN A 63 -1.07 7.64 8.22
N HIS A 64 -1.75 6.57 7.77
CA HIS A 64 -1.45 5.18 8.15
C HIS A 64 -0.54 4.47 7.15
N ALA A 65 0.05 5.19 6.21
CA ALA A 65 1.03 4.65 5.27
C ALA A 65 2.44 5.17 5.58
N GLU A 66 3.40 4.27 5.45
CA GLU A 66 4.83 4.57 5.46
C GLU A 66 5.38 4.26 4.07
N VAL A 67 6.09 5.19 3.46
CA VAL A 67 6.59 5.04 2.10
C VAL A 67 8.11 5.10 2.07
N THR A 68 8.71 4.11 1.42
CA THR A 68 10.14 4.05 1.08
C THR A 68 10.27 4.13 -0.43
N VAL A 69 11.22 4.92 -0.91
CA VAL A 69 11.48 5.12 -2.35
C VAL A 69 12.90 4.74 -2.65
N LYS A 70 13.11 3.93 -3.69
CA LYS A 70 14.43 3.45 -4.12
C LYS A 70 14.51 3.27 -5.63
N THR A 71 15.70 3.34 -6.15
CA THR A 71 15.97 2.82 -7.50
C THR A 71 16.02 1.29 -7.47
N VAL A 72 15.81 0.64 -8.63
CA VAL A 72 15.88 -0.82 -8.76
C VAL A 72 17.22 -1.41 -8.30
N ALA A 73 18.29 -0.62 -8.35
CA ALA A 73 19.63 -1.04 -7.92
C ALA A 73 19.83 -1.01 -6.40
N GLU A 74 19.06 -0.19 -5.68
CA GLU A 74 19.23 0.05 -4.23
C GLU A 74 18.38 -0.87 -3.36
N VAL A 75 17.39 -1.55 -3.94
CA VAL A 75 16.46 -2.40 -3.18
C VAL A 75 17.17 -3.64 -2.65
N LYS A 76 17.06 -3.83 -1.35
CA LYS A 76 17.51 -5.05 -0.67
C LYS A 76 16.36 -6.04 -0.50
N CYS A 77 16.65 -7.32 -0.54
CA CYS A 77 15.64 -8.38 -0.40
C CYS A 77 14.82 -8.25 0.89
N ALA A 78 15.46 -7.89 2.00
CA ALA A 78 14.75 -7.70 3.27
C ALA A 78 13.68 -6.60 3.20
N GLU A 79 13.93 -5.51 2.47
CA GLU A 79 12.97 -4.42 2.28
C GLU A 79 11.81 -4.84 1.38
N LEU A 80 12.12 -5.54 0.28
CA LEU A 80 11.13 -6.13 -0.62
C LEU A 80 10.19 -7.08 0.15
N LEU A 81 10.75 -7.98 0.94
CA LEU A 81 9.99 -8.97 1.68
C LEU A 81 9.19 -8.38 2.85
N ALA A 82 9.64 -7.27 3.43
CA ALA A 82 8.97 -6.59 4.54
C ALA A 82 7.84 -5.63 4.12
N THR A 83 7.68 -5.35 2.82
CA THR A 83 6.65 -4.42 2.33
C THR A 83 5.25 -5.04 2.33
N ASP A 84 4.22 -4.23 2.51
CA ASP A 84 2.81 -4.60 2.33
C ASP A 84 2.33 -4.30 0.90
N ALA A 85 2.97 -3.31 0.24
CA ALA A 85 2.69 -2.93 -1.14
C ALA A 85 3.97 -2.56 -1.89
N LEU A 86 4.01 -2.86 -3.18
CA LEU A 86 5.10 -2.54 -4.09
C LEU A 86 4.57 -1.80 -5.31
N VAL A 87 5.12 -0.62 -5.59
CA VAL A 87 4.84 0.13 -6.81
C VAL A 87 6.11 0.18 -7.65
N VAL A 88 6.01 -0.25 -8.91
CA VAL A 88 7.19 -0.31 -9.81
C VAL A 88 7.05 0.67 -10.95
N GLY A 89 8.07 1.51 -11.13
CA GLY A 89 8.17 2.51 -12.19
C GLY A 89 9.26 2.19 -13.21
N SER A 90 8.93 2.37 -14.49
CA SER A 90 9.86 2.15 -15.60
C SER A 90 9.76 3.23 -16.68
N PRO A 91 10.86 3.68 -17.25
CA PRO A 91 10.79 4.26 -18.59
C PRO A 91 10.47 3.17 -19.59
N VAL A 92 9.86 3.55 -20.69
CA VAL A 92 9.65 2.64 -21.83
C VAL A 92 10.86 2.68 -22.74
N TYR A 93 11.51 1.54 -22.91
CA TYR A 93 12.58 1.35 -23.86
C TYR A 93 12.18 0.26 -24.85
N TRP A 94 12.18 0.60 -26.13
CA TRP A 94 11.81 -0.34 -27.20
C TRP A 94 10.47 -1.05 -26.93
N SER A 95 9.46 -0.23 -26.62
CA SER A 95 8.08 -0.67 -26.36
C SER A 95 7.90 -1.61 -25.16
N ASN A 96 8.85 -1.64 -24.22
CA ASN A 96 8.78 -2.50 -23.04
C ASN A 96 9.37 -1.80 -21.79
N MET A 97 9.26 -2.46 -20.62
CA MET A 97 9.97 -2.00 -19.42
C MET A 97 11.49 -1.97 -19.67
N ALA A 98 12.17 -1.07 -18.99
CA ALA A 98 13.64 -1.01 -19.03
C ALA A 98 14.28 -2.32 -18.56
N GLY A 99 15.42 -2.67 -19.13
CA GLY A 99 16.16 -3.88 -18.78
C GLY A 99 16.53 -3.96 -17.30
N GLU A 100 16.82 -2.82 -16.67
CA GLU A 100 17.12 -2.71 -15.24
C GLU A 100 15.91 -3.10 -14.38
N VAL A 101 14.67 -2.76 -14.82
CA VAL A 101 13.44 -3.16 -14.15
C VAL A 101 13.17 -4.65 -14.33
N LYS A 102 13.42 -5.18 -15.53
CA LYS A 102 13.32 -6.63 -15.76
C LYS A 102 14.34 -7.39 -14.91
N SER A 103 15.58 -6.94 -14.86
CA SER A 103 16.62 -7.52 -14.01
C SER A 103 16.28 -7.46 -12.52
N PHE A 104 15.61 -6.39 -12.07
CA PHE A 104 15.09 -6.32 -10.71
C PHE A 104 14.11 -7.47 -10.39
N PHE A 105 13.17 -7.77 -11.30
CA PHE A 105 12.27 -8.92 -11.11
C PHE A 105 13.00 -10.26 -11.20
N ASP A 106 13.97 -10.40 -12.08
CA ASP A 106 14.75 -11.65 -12.22
C ASP A 106 15.53 -11.97 -10.94
N ARG A 107 16.07 -10.96 -10.26
CA ARG A 107 16.78 -11.13 -8.98
C ARG A 107 15.85 -11.59 -7.84
N TRP A 108 14.53 -11.47 -7.96
CA TRP A 108 13.62 -11.98 -6.94
C TRP A 108 13.81 -13.49 -6.73
N SER A 109 13.98 -14.24 -7.81
CA SER A 109 14.22 -15.69 -7.74
C SER A 109 15.65 -16.06 -7.37
N THR A 110 16.63 -15.33 -7.90
CA THR A 110 18.05 -15.69 -7.77
C THR A 110 18.70 -15.17 -6.48
N GLU A 111 18.23 -14.05 -5.95
CA GLU A 111 18.84 -13.40 -4.78
C GLU A 111 17.92 -13.33 -3.57
N CYS A 112 16.59 -13.14 -3.79
CA CYS A 112 15.62 -12.87 -2.70
C CYS A 112 14.77 -14.09 -2.31
N ASN A 113 14.99 -15.24 -2.93
CA ASN A 113 14.25 -16.48 -2.69
C ASN A 113 12.72 -16.31 -2.83
N VAL A 114 12.29 -15.48 -3.79
CA VAL A 114 10.87 -15.30 -4.12
C VAL A 114 10.48 -16.41 -5.12
N LEU A 115 10.26 -17.60 -4.59
CA LEU A 115 10.03 -18.82 -5.37
C LEU A 115 8.88 -19.65 -4.77
N PRO A 116 8.28 -20.56 -5.59
CA PRO A 116 7.43 -21.63 -5.07
C PRO A 116 8.18 -22.51 -4.05
N PRO A 117 7.50 -23.11 -3.08
CA PRO A 117 6.06 -22.98 -2.80
C PRO A 117 5.71 -21.76 -1.92
N ALA A 118 6.70 -21.05 -1.37
CA ALA A 118 6.50 -20.01 -0.37
C ALA A 118 5.75 -18.78 -0.91
N PHE A 119 6.09 -18.32 -2.12
CA PHE A 119 5.55 -17.11 -2.73
C PHE A 119 5.44 -15.94 -1.73
N PRO A 120 6.54 -15.42 -1.18
CA PRO A 120 6.50 -14.44 -0.09
C PRO A 120 5.90 -13.07 -0.50
N MET A 121 5.67 -12.85 -1.80
CA MET A 121 4.98 -11.68 -2.32
C MET A 121 3.46 -11.89 -2.48
N ARG A 122 2.94 -13.09 -2.21
CA ARG A 122 1.51 -13.37 -2.27
C ARG A 122 0.70 -12.41 -1.40
N ASP A 123 -0.44 -11.97 -1.94
CA ASP A 123 -1.42 -11.11 -1.26
C ASP A 123 -0.88 -9.74 -0.83
N LYS A 124 0.31 -9.34 -1.31
CA LYS A 124 0.78 -7.96 -1.25
C LYS A 124 0.21 -7.16 -2.40
N VAL A 125 -0.03 -5.88 -2.19
CA VAL A 125 -0.53 -4.99 -3.25
C VAL A 125 0.58 -4.67 -4.23
N GLY A 126 0.27 -4.74 -5.53
CA GLY A 126 1.15 -4.35 -6.63
C GLY A 126 0.54 -3.22 -7.45
N ALA A 127 1.36 -2.31 -7.97
CA ALA A 127 0.95 -1.30 -8.95
C ALA A 127 2.13 -0.91 -9.84
N ALA A 128 1.83 -0.35 -11.02
CA ALA A 128 2.84 0.04 -11.99
C ALA A 128 2.63 1.47 -12.48
N PHE A 129 3.73 2.14 -12.85
CA PHE A 129 3.70 3.39 -13.59
C PHE A 129 4.83 3.45 -14.62
N VAL A 130 4.61 4.14 -15.72
CA VAL A 130 5.60 4.22 -16.81
C VAL A 130 5.67 5.61 -17.42
N THR A 131 6.86 5.94 -17.96
CA THR A 131 7.07 7.15 -18.76
C THR A 131 7.63 6.78 -20.13
N ALA A 132 7.22 7.50 -21.16
CA ALA A 132 7.66 7.26 -22.52
C ALA A 132 7.87 8.55 -23.28
N GLY A 133 8.72 8.54 -24.30
CA GLY A 133 8.95 9.70 -25.18
C GLY A 133 7.74 10.06 -26.04
N GLU A 134 6.99 9.06 -26.50
CA GLU A 134 5.89 9.21 -27.44
C GLU A 134 4.57 8.65 -26.89
N VAL A 135 3.45 9.11 -27.45
CA VAL A 135 2.11 8.65 -27.04
C VAL A 135 1.94 7.16 -27.26
N SER A 136 2.31 6.66 -28.42
CA SER A 136 2.10 5.26 -28.84
C SER A 136 3.39 4.42 -28.79
N SER A 137 4.22 4.62 -27.79
CA SER A 137 5.53 3.99 -27.68
C SER A 137 5.56 2.71 -26.82
N GLY A 138 4.42 2.07 -26.59
CA GLY A 138 4.35 0.80 -25.84
C GLY A 138 4.23 0.95 -24.33
N LYS A 139 3.66 2.06 -23.84
CA LYS A 139 3.37 2.24 -22.41
C LYS A 139 2.52 1.12 -21.84
N GLU A 140 1.49 0.71 -22.59
CA GLU A 140 0.58 -0.37 -22.18
C GLU A 140 1.30 -1.71 -22.11
N VAL A 141 2.22 -1.99 -23.04
CA VAL A 141 3.03 -3.22 -23.03
C VAL A 141 3.96 -3.22 -21.83
N ALA A 142 4.63 -2.11 -21.55
CA ALA A 142 5.50 -1.99 -20.39
C ALA A 142 4.74 -2.17 -19.06
N LEU A 143 3.55 -1.57 -18.93
CA LEU A 143 2.66 -1.79 -17.77
C LEU A 143 2.27 -3.25 -17.64
N LEU A 144 1.80 -3.88 -18.74
CA LEU A 144 1.39 -5.29 -18.75
C LEU A 144 2.52 -6.22 -18.34
N THR A 145 3.75 -5.99 -18.79
CA THR A 145 4.89 -6.85 -18.44
C THR A 145 5.31 -6.71 -16.98
N ILE A 146 5.22 -5.50 -16.39
CA ILE A 146 5.41 -5.28 -14.95
C ILE A 146 4.29 -5.96 -14.15
N ILE A 147 3.05 -5.79 -14.56
CA ILE A 147 1.88 -6.40 -13.91
C ILE A 147 1.93 -7.92 -13.98
N ALA A 148 2.33 -8.49 -15.13
CA ALA A 148 2.48 -9.93 -15.31
C ALA A 148 3.51 -10.53 -14.33
N ALA A 149 4.64 -9.84 -14.10
CA ALA A 149 5.63 -10.26 -13.11
C ALA A 149 5.05 -10.25 -11.68
N MET A 150 4.23 -9.26 -11.33
CA MET A 150 3.54 -9.19 -10.03
C MET A 150 2.49 -10.29 -9.87
N LEU A 151 1.64 -10.50 -10.88
CA LEU A 151 0.60 -11.55 -10.88
C LEU A 151 1.21 -12.95 -10.80
N GLY A 152 2.31 -13.19 -11.52
CA GLY A 152 3.08 -14.44 -11.43
C GLY A 152 3.57 -14.74 -10.02
N ASN A 153 3.81 -13.70 -9.22
CA ASN A 153 4.17 -13.78 -7.81
C ASN A 153 2.96 -13.71 -6.86
N ARG A 154 1.73 -13.87 -7.41
CA ARG A 154 0.46 -13.91 -6.66
C ARG A 154 0.14 -12.63 -5.90
N MET A 155 0.63 -11.49 -6.38
CA MET A 155 0.28 -10.18 -5.84
C MET A 155 -1.13 -9.76 -6.29
N ILE A 156 -1.75 -8.88 -5.51
CA ILE A 156 -3.04 -8.24 -5.84
C ILE A 156 -2.71 -6.93 -6.54
N VAL A 157 -2.86 -6.89 -7.86
CA VAL A 157 -2.53 -5.70 -8.63
C VAL A 157 -3.69 -4.72 -8.66
N VAL A 158 -3.40 -3.45 -8.43
CA VAL A 158 -4.36 -2.34 -8.47
C VAL A 158 -3.91 -1.27 -9.45
N SER A 159 -4.87 -0.61 -10.05
CA SER A 159 -4.68 0.58 -10.87
C SER A 159 -5.66 1.67 -10.44
N GLU A 160 -5.52 2.84 -11.03
CA GLU A 160 -6.44 3.95 -10.82
C GLU A 160 -6.81 4.57 -12.18
N GLY A 161 -8.11 4.86 -12.37
CA GLY A 161 -8.64 5.36 -13.63
C GLY A 161 -8.85 4.28 -14.69
N GLN A 162 -8.79 4.65 -15.97
CA GLN A 162 -9.04 3.76 -17.12
C GLN A 162 -7.77 3.02 -17.59
N ALA A 163 -6.60 3.43 -17.11
CA ALA A 163 -5.33 2.82 -17.50
C ALA A 163 -4.91 1.70 -16.55
N LEU A 164 -4.02 0.84 -17.01
CA LEU A 164 -3.44 -0.26 -16.21
C LEU A 164 -2.50 0.24 -15.11
N GLY A 165 -2.16 1.53 -15.10
CA GLY A 165 -1.29 2.19 -14.14
C GLY A 165 -1.14 3.66 -14.53
N ALA A 166 -0.37 4.44 -13.76
CA ALA A 166 -0.10 5.84 -14.12
C ALA A 166 0.89 5.92 -15.29
N THR A 167 0.63 6.82 -16.22
CA THR A 167 1.47 7.01 -17.40
C THR A 167 1.82 8.47 -17.62
N ALA A 168 2.99 8.71 -18.22
CA ALA A 168 3.35 10.04 -18.69
C ALA A 168 4.07 9.98 -20.03
N THR A 169 3.91 11.05 -20.83
CA THR A 169 4.55 11.22 -22.14
C THR A 169 5.47 12.44 -22.08
N THR A 170 6.76 12.21 -22.26
CA THR A 170 7.79 13.23 -22.02
C THR A 170 8.18 14.02 -23.26
N GLY A 171 7.56 13.76 -24.41
CA GLY A 171 7.99 14.31 -25.70
C GLY A 171 9.41 13.85 -26.02
N GLU A 172 10.21 14.67 -26.66
CA GLU A 172 11.62 14.37 -26.97
C GLU A 172 12.54 14.30 -25.74
N GLY A 173 11.96 14.01 -24.54
CA GLY A 173 12.68 13.80 -23.31
C GLY A 173 13.20 15.08 -22.62
N LYS A 174 12.71 16.25 -23.03
CA LYS A 174 13.15 17.56 -22.51
C LYS A 174 12.08 18.31 -21.72
N SER A 175 10.81 17.94 -21.87
CA SER A 175 9.72 18.63 -21.19
C SER A 175 9.43 18.03 -19.82
N PRO A 176 9.16 18.84 -18.80
CA PRO A 176 8.66 18.33 -17.53
C PRO A 176 7.31 17.65 -17.72
N LEU A 177 6.96 16.72 -16.83
CA LEU A 177 5.63 16.10 -16.81
C LEU A 177 4.57 17.17 -16.54
N ASN A 178 3.44 17.07 -17.23
CA ASN A 178 2.32 17.98 -17.02
C ASN A 178 1.52 17.60 -15.75
N GLU A 179 0.73 18.54 -15.24
CA GLU A 179 -0.01 18.38 -13.99
C GLU A 179 -1.03 17.22 -14.04
N LYS A 180 -1.62 16.94 -15.20
CA LYS A 180 -2.56 15.82 -15.36
C LYS A 180 -1.85 14.49 -15.16
N GLU A 181 -0.67 14.32 -15.71
CA GLU A 181 0.15 13.12 -15.57
C GLU A 181 0.65 12.94 -14.12
N LEU A 182 1.04 14.04 -13.47
CA LEU A 182 1.42 14.02 -12.05
C LEU A 182 0.23 13.64 -11.16
N GLU A 183 -0.96 14.15 -11.48
CA GLU A 183 -2.18 13.81 -10.74
C GLU A 183 -2.58 12.34 -10.91
N GLU A 184 -2.36 11.74 -12.08
CA GLU A 184 -2.51 10.28 -12.25
C GLU A 184 -1.57 9.51 -11.32
N GLY A 185 -0.32 9.95 -11.17
CA GLY A 185 0.63 9.39 -10.22
C GLY A 185 0.14 9.51 -8.77
N ARG A 186 -0.37 10.69 -8.36
CA ARG A 186 -0.91 10.89 -7.00
C ARG A 186 -2.10 9.97 -6.72
N ARG A 187 -3.06 9.88 -7.65
CA ARG A 187 -4.21 8.99 -7.51
C ARG A 187 -3.81 7.54 -7.39
N LEU A 188 -2.84 7.08 -8.19
CA LEU A 188 -2.31 5.72 -8.07
C LEU A 188 -1.72 5.47 -6.67
N GLY A 189 -0.91 6.40 -6.15
CA GLY A 189 -0.32 6.30 -4.81
C GLY A 189 -1.37 6.25 -3.70
N GLU A 190 -2.39 7.08 -3.79
CA GLU A 190 -3.52 7.11 -2.85
C GLU A 190 -4.30 5.79 -2.87
N ARG A 191 -4.60 5.27 -4.07
CA ARG A 191 -5.29 3.99 -4.26
C ARG A 191 -4.51 2.82 -3.67
N VAL A 192 -3.20 2.75 -3.92
CA VAL A 192 -2.31 1.70 -3.36
C VAL A 192 -2.34 1.74 -1.84
N ALA A 193 -2.21 2.92 -1.24
CA ALA A 193 -2.22 3.06 0.23
C ALA A 193 -3.56 2.63 0.82
N GLN A 194 -4.68 3.00 0.20
CA GLN A 194 -6.02 2.62 0.63
C GLN A 194 -6.22 1.11 0.60
N VAL A 195 -5.89 0.45 -0.53
CA VAL A 195 -6.09 -1.00 -0.69
C VAL A 195 -5.17 -1.77 0.25
N ALA A 196 -3.89 -1.39 0.36
CA ALA A 196 -2.95 -2.03 1.27
C ALA A 196 -3.42 -1.95 2.73
N LEU A 197 -3.94 -0.80 3.15
CA LEU A 197 -4.49 -0.61 4.49
C LEU A 197 -5.73 -1.48 4.73
N THR A 198 -6.63 -1.56 3.75
CA THR A 198 -7.84 -2.41 3.82
C THR A 198 -7.47 -3.88 3.98
N LEU A 199 -6.54 -4.39 3.16
CA LEU A 199 -6.07 -5.78 3.25
C LEU A 199 -5.36 -6.07 4.57
N LYS A 200 -4.54 -5.14 5.07
CA LYS A 200 -3.83 -5.31 6.34
C LYS A 200 -4.80 -5.37 7.53
N ARG A 201 -5.87 -4.57 7.50
CA ARG A 201 -6.93 -4.60 8.52
C ARG A 201 -7.79 -5.87 8.43
N GLY A 202 -8.04 -6.38 7.23
CA GLY A 202 -8.82 -7.60 7.01
C GLY A 202 -8.11 -8.90 7.39
N LYS A 203 -6.79 -8.88 7.60
CA LYS A 203 -6.00 -10.03 8.07
C LYS A 203 -6.00 -10.20 9.60
N ARG A 204 -6.64 -9.29 10.32
CA ARG A 204 -6.81 -9.33 11.79
C ARG A 204 -8.15 -9.94 12.17
#